data_8f36b22b07fd32217545a7113eb07a4a
#
_entry.id   8f36b22b07fd32217545a7113eb07a4a
#
_cell.length_a   1.000
_cell.length_b   1.000
_cell.length_c   1.000
_cell.angle_alpha   90.00
_cell.angle_beta   90.00
_cell.angle_gamma   90.00
#
_symmetry.space_group_name_H-M   'P 1'
#
loop_
_entity.id
_entity.type
_entity.pdbx_description
1 polymer ?
#
loop_
_entity_poly.entity_id
_entity_poly.type
_entity_poly.pdbx_seq_one_letter_code
_entity_poly.pdbx_strand_id
1 'polypeptide(L)'
;VHKLHFSLHLLFNNPLYTQIMNTEKVITHIVDWLKDYATNAKMNGFVIGISGGIDSAVTSTLCAKTGLDVLCLEMPIHQAENQVSRALNHISWLQKNYSNVDTKQVNLTTVFDSLVASFPKVESEEERFMALANTRARLRMTSLYYFAALEKYLVAGTGNKVEDFGVGFYTKYGDGGVDLSPIADLLKTEVYEIAKVLGINQDIQKAAPTDGLWGDNRTDEDQIGASYPELEWAMEQTEKGKSTTDFDNREKIVMEIYTRLNRANKHKMDPIPVCIIPAELKK
;
A
#
# COMPACT_ATOMS: atom_id res chain seq x y z
N VAL A 1 7.99 29.35 -15.75
CA VAL A 1 7.44 28.33 -14.84
C VAL A 1 8.36 27.08 -14.81
N HIS A 2 9.16 26.80 -15.88
CA HIS A 2 10.02 25.59 -15.97
C HIS A 2 11.37 25.63 -15.23
N LYS A 3 11.79 26.76 -14.63
CA LYS A 3 13.09 26.90 -13.94
C LYS A 3 13.06 26.67 -12.42
N LEU A 4 11.88 26.61 -11.81
CA LEU A 4 11.76 26.40 -10.35
C LEU A 4 11.74 24.93 -9.93
N HIS A 5 11.39 24.00 -10.83
CA HIS A 5 11.32 22.56 -10.52
C HIS A 5 12.69 21.89 -10.34
N PHE A 6 13.76 22.42 -10.96
CA PHE A 6 15.10 21.81 -10.92
C PHE A 6 15.89 22.12 -9.63
N SER A 7 15.49 23.16 -8.90
CA SER A 7 16.21 23.57 -7.67
C SER A 7 15.66 22.91 -6.40
N LEU A 8 14.40 22.46 -6.39
CA LEU A 8 13.79 21.80 -5.22
C LEU A 8 14.24 20.35 -5.05
N HIS A 9 14.47 19.63 -6.12
CA HIS A 9 14.97 18.23 -6.06
C HIS A 9 16.34 18.09 -5.37
N LEU A 10 17.11 19.18 -5.28
CA LEU A 10 18.43 19.19 -4.63
C LEU A 10 18.38 19.45 -3.11
N LEU A 11 17.29 20.00 -2.58
CA LEU A 11 17.18 20.28 -1.14
C LEU A 11 16.83 19.03 -0.32
N PHE A 12 16.05 18.11 -0.88
CA PHE A 12 15.65 16.87 -0.22
C PHE A 12 16.61 15.70 -0.48
N ASN A 13 17.52 15.82 -1.45
CA ASN A 13 18.59 14.86 -1.76
C ASN A 13 19.92 15.20 -1.09
N ASN A 14 19.94 15.64 0.16
CA ASN A 14 21.20 15.87 0.86
C ASN A 14 21.76 14.52 1.40
N PRO A 15 22.87 13.99 0.83
CA PRO A 15 23.33 12.63 1.11
C PRO A 15 24.03 12.46 2.48
N LEU A 16 23.84 13.39 3.41
CA LEU A 16 24.70 13.45 4.60
C LEU A 16 24.24 12.59 5.78
N TYR A 17 23.08 11.90 5.74
CA TYR A 17 22.63 11.04 6.87
C TYR A 17 21.69 9.87 6.50
N THR A 18 21.62 9.42 5.30
CA THR A 18 20.97 8.13 5.03
C THR A 18 21.97 7.01 5.28
N GLN A 19 21.80 6.31 6.37
CA GLN A 19 22.44 5.00 6.55
C GLN A 19 22.00 4.15 5.35
N ILE A 20 22.97 3.86 4.44
CA ILE A 20 22.66 3.11 3.21
C ILE A 20 22.05 1.78 3.65
N MET A 21 20.77 1.57 3.32
CA MET A 21 20.06 0.33 3.63
C MET A 21 20.79 -0.86 3.01
N ASN A 22 21.08 -1.89 3.80
CA ASN A 22 21.56 -3.14 3.26
C ASN A 22 20.40 -3.94 2.69
N THR A 23 20.03 -3.63 1.45
CA THR A 23 18.84 -4.13 0.77
C THR A 23 18.75 -5.66 0.76
N GLU A 24 19.86 -6.38 0.54
CA GLU A 24 19.86 -7.85 0.54
C GLU A 24 19.56 -8.42 1.94
N LYS A 25 20.12 -7.83 2.99
CA LYS A 25 19.81 -8.25 4.37
C LYS A 25 18.35 -7.94 4.74
N VAL A 26 17.82 -6.80 4.31
CA VAL A 26 16.41 -6.46 4.53
C VAL A 26 15.49 -7.45 3.81
N ILE A 27 15.77 -7.76 2.55
CA ILE A 27 15.03 -8.79 1.80
C ILE A 27 15.06 -10.13 2.55
N THR A 28 16.24 -10.59 2.96
CA THR A 28 16.39 -11.85 3.70
C THR A 28 15.58 -11.82 4.98
N HIS A 29 15.68 -10.75 5.76
CA HIS A 29 14.94 -10.61 7.01
C HIS A 29 13.43 -10.67 6.82
N ILE A 30 12.88 -9.97 5.81
CA ILE A 30 11.44 -9.99 5.52
C ILE A 30 10.99 -11.39 5.07
N VAL A 31 11.77 -12.05 4.21
CA VAL A 31 11.47 -13.40 3.74
C VAL A 31 11.45 -14.41 4.89
N ASP A 32 12.45 -14.36 5.77
CA ASP A 32 12.53 -15.24 6.94
C ASP A 32 11.35 -14.96 7.90
N TRP A 33 11.06 -13.69 8.19
CA TRP A 33 9.93 -13.29 9.02
C TRP A 33 8.59 -13.76 8.47
N LEU A 34 8.34 -13.62 7.16
CA LEU A 34 7.14 -14.12 6.50
C LEU A 34 6.98 -15.64 6.67
N LYS A 35 8.08 -16.37 6.42
CA LYS A 35 8.10 -17.83 6.54
C LYS A 35 7.82 -18.30 7.96
N ASP A 36 8.48 -17.69 8.94
CA ASP A 36 8.32 -18.00 10.36
C ASP A 36 6.91 -17.68 10.82
N TYR A 37 6.35 -16.53 10.42
CA TYR A 37 4.99 -16.14 10.79
C TYR A 37 3.95 -17.13 10.26
N ALA A 38 4.00 -17.48 8.98
CA ALA A 38 3.08 -18.44 8.37
C ALA A 38 3.19 -19.84 9.02
N THR A 39 4.42 -20.30 9.26
CA THR A 39 4.69 -21.59 9.91
C THR A 39 4.13 -21.63 11.34
N ASN A 40 4.38 -20.60 12.14
CA ASN A 40 3.87 -20.48 13.51
C ASN A 40 2.35 -20.39 13.56
N ALA A 41 1.74 -19.70 12.60
CA ALA A 41 0.29 -19.63 12.42
C ALA A 41 -0.34 -20.91 11.84
N LYS A 42 0.47 -21.91 11.45
CA LYS A 42 0.04 -23.15 10.79
C LYS A 42 -0.74 -22.87 9.49
N MET A 43 -0.29 -21.89 8.74
CA MET A 43 -0.85 -21.52 7.45
C MET A 43 0.07 -22.02 6.33
N ASN A 44 -0.53 -22.38 5.20
CA ASN A 44 0.20 -23.02 4.10
C ASN A 44 0.94 -22.01 3.20
N GLY A 45 0.52 -20.74 3.20
CA GLY A 45 1.08 -19.73 2.30
C GLY A 45 0.39 -18.38 2.40
N PHE A 46 0.40 -17.64 1.29
CA PHE A 46 -0.07 -16.26 1.21
C PHE A 46 -1.02 -16.06 0.04
N VAL A 47 -1.99 -15.15 0.22
CA VAL A 47 -2.79 -14.60 -0.88
C VAL A 47 -2.55 -13.09 -0.98
N ILE A 48 -2.38 -12.58 -2.20
CA ILE A 48 -1.99 -11.19 -2.45
C ILE A 48 -2.75 -10.65 -3.65
N GLY A 49 -3.29 -9.44 -3.51
CA GLY A 49 -3.85 -8.68 -4.63
C GLY A 49 -2.74 -8.03 -5.46
N ILE A 50 -2.74 -8.25 -6.75
CA ILE A 50 -1.77 -7.67 -7.68
C ILE A 50 -2.41 -6.50 -8.42
N SER A 51 -1.99 -5.28 -8.07
CA SER A 51 -2.52 -4.04 -8.64
C SER A 51 -1.77 -3.59 -9.92
N GLY A 52 -0.58 -4.15 -10.17
CA GLY A 52 0.36 -3.66 -11.17
C GLY A 52 1.19 -2.45 -10.69
N GLY A 53 1.12 -2.11 -9.40
CA GLY A 53 1.97 -1.14 -8.72
C GLY A 53 3.17 -1.81 -8.03
N ILE A 54 4.16 -0.98 -7.65
CA ILE A 54 5.46 -1.45 -7.14
C ILE A 54 5.33 -2.19 -5.80
N ASP A 55 4.45 -1.73 -4.90
CA ASP A 55 4.29 -2.32 -3.56
C ASP A 55 3.75 -3.75 -3.65
N SER A 56 2.72 -3.98 -4.48
CA SER A 56 2.17 -5.32 -4.71
C SER A 56 3.19 -6.25 -5.40
N ALA A 57 4.03 -5.70 -6.29
CA ALA A 57 5.07 -6.45 -6.97
C ALA A 57 6.20 -6.86 -6.01
N VAL A 58 6.65 -5.96 -5.14
CA VAL A 58 7.66 -6.25 -4.11
C VAL A 58 7.11 -7.27 -3.11
N THR A 59 5.92 -7.03 -2.56
CA THR A 59 5.32 -7.94 -1.56
C THR A 59 5.14 -9.35 -2.11
N SER A 60 4.57 -9.51 -3.30
CA SER A 60 4.35 -10.82 -3.91
C SER A 60 5.67 -11.55 -4.19
N THR A 61 6.70 -10.83 -4.60
CA THR A 61 8.02 -11.41 -4.83
C THR A 61 8.68 -11.86 -3.52
N LEU A 62 8.56 -11.08 -2.44
CA LEU A 62 9.05 -11.46 -1.11
C LEU A 62 8.33 -12.71 -0.59
N CYS A 63 7.00 -12.78 -0.74
CA CYS A 63 6.23 -13.98 -0.40
C CYS A 63 6.66 -15.20 -1.21
N ALA A 64 6.86 -15.05 -2.53
CA ALA A 64 7.31 -16.14 -3.40
C ALA A 64 8.71 -16.68 -2.98
N LYS A 65 9.60 -15.81 -2.53
CA LYS A 65 10.95 -16.18 -2.05
C LYS A 65 10.94 -17.01 -0.76
N THR A 66 9.84 -17.06 0.00
CA THR A 66 9.72 -17.93 1.18
C THR A 66 9.71 -19.41 0.84
N GLY A 67 9.34 -19.76 -0.39
CA GLY A 67 9.11 -21.14 -0.85
C GLY A 67 7.77 -21.72 -0.39
N LEU A 68 6.96 -21.00 0.39
CA LEU A 68 5.58 -21.36 0.72
C LEU A 68 4.64 -20.98 -0.46
N ASP A 69 3.47 -21.60 -0.52
CA ASP A 69 2.50 -21.34 -1.58
C ASP A 69 2.07 -19.87 -1.63
N VAL A 70 1.93 -19.33 -2.82
CA VAL A 70 1.48 -17.96 -3.05
C VAL A 70 0.39 -17.93 -4.10
N LEU A 71 -0.77 -17.39 -3.74
CA LEU A 71 -1.87 -17.13 -4.65
C LEU A 71 -1.94 -15.63 -4.98
N CYS A 72 -1.62 -15.28 -6.22
CA CYS A 72 -1.76 -13.94 -6.75
C CYS A 72 -3.17 -13.73 -7.33
N LEU A 73 -3.90 -12.72 -6.85
CA LEU A 73 -5.22 -12.37 -7.36
C LEU A 73 -5.17 -11.07 -8.17
N GLU A 74 -5.62 -11.14 -9.42
CA GLU A 74 -5.96 -9.97 -10.23
C GLU A 74 -7.48 -9.73 -10.14
N MET A 75 -7.90 -8.54 -9.66
CA MET A 75 -9.29 -8.26 -9.29
C MET A 75 -9.76 -6.94 -9.90
N PRO A 76 -10.03 -6.88 -11.22
CA PRO A 76 -10.42 -5.65 -11.89
C PRO A 76 -11.84 -5.20 -11.49
N ILE A 77 -11.99 -3.88 -11.28
CA ILE A 77 -13.27 -3.17 -11.13
C ILE A 77 -13.16 -1.89 -11.97
N HIS A 78 -13.62 -1.92 -13.21
CA HIS A 78 -13.48 -0.81 -14.18
C HIS A 78 -12.03 -0.33 -14.31
N GLN A 79 -11.07 -1.26 -14.25
CA GLN A 79 -9.65 -0.94 -14.24
C GLN A 79 -9.15 -0.61 -15.66
N ALA A 80 -8.22 0.33 -15.76
CA ALA A 80 -7.58 0.67 -17.02
C ALA A 80 -6.75 -0.50 -17.57
N GLU A 81 -6.79 -0.75 -18.87
CA GLU A 81 -6.12 -1.87 -19.54
C GLU A 81 -4.60 -1.93 -19.25
N ASN A 82 -3.94 -0.79 -19.17
CA ASN A 82 -2.50 -0.72 -18.90
C ASN A 82 -2.15 -1.18 -17.47
N GLN A 83 -3.01 -0.96 -16.49
CA GLN A 83 -2.82 -1.45 -15.12
C GLN A 83 -3.03 -2.97 -15.06
N VAL A 84 -4.08 -3.48 -15.70
CA VAL A 84 -4.33 -4.92 -15.85
C VAL A 84 -3.15 -5.60 -16.53
N SER A 85 -2.64 -5.04 -17.62
CA SER A 85 -1.50 -5.60 -18.36
C SER A 85 -0.24 -5.65 -17.50
N ARG A 86 0.07 -4.62 -16.70
CA ARG A 86 1.22 -4.65 -15.79
C ARG A 86 1.07 -5.71 -14.71
N ALA A 87 -0.13 -5.86 -14.14
CA ALA A 87 -0.42 -6.89 -13.13
C ALA A 87 -0.21 -8.29 -13.70
N LEU A 88 -0.78 -8.60 -14.86
CA LEU A 88 -0.65 -9.89 -15.53
C LEU A 88 0.80 -10.19 -15.97
N ASN A 89 1.53 -9.19 -16.45
CA ASN A 89 2.95 -9.33 -16.80
C ASN A 89 3.80 -9.68 -15.57
N HIS A 90 3.51 -9.05 -14.43
CA HIS A 90 4.21 -9.36 -13.18
C HIS A 90 3.88 -10.77 -12.67
N ILE A 91 2.62 -11.18 -12.69
CA ILE A 91 2.20 -12.53 -12.33
C ILE A 91 2.90 -13.57 -13.21
N SER A 92 2.94 -13.35 -14.53
CA SER A 92 3.64 -14.24 -15.46
C SER A 92 5.13 -14.31 -15.18
N TRP A 93 5.75 -13.18 -14.80
CA TRP A 93 7.15 -13.14 -14.39
C TRP A 93 7.38 -13.91 -13.09
N LEU A 94 6.49 -13.77 -12.09
CA LEU A 94 6.56 -14.54 -10.85
C LEU A 94 6.48 -16.03 -11.11
N GLN A 95 5.49 -16.51 -11.88
CA GLN A 95 5.30 -17.92 -12.21
C GLN A 95 6.48 -18.52 -12.98
N LYS A 96 7.15 -17.71 -13.80
CA LYS A 96 8.36 -18.14 -14.51
C LYS A 96 9.56 -18.35 -13.57
N ASN A 97 9.66 -17.55 -12.50
CA ASN A 97 10.80 -17.56 -11.61
C ASN A 97 10.58 -18.38 -10.33
N TYR A 98 9.32 -18.62 -9.95
CA TYR A 98 8.94 -19.27 -8.69
C TYR A 98 7.85 -20.31 -8.93
N SER A 99 8.16 -21.58 -8.69
CA SER A 99 7.24 -22.71 -8.92
C SER A 99 6.10 -22.80 -7.89
N ASN A 100 6.18 -22.05 -6.80
CA ASN A 100 5.21 -21.98 -5.71
C ASN A 100 4.19 -20.85 -5.89
N VAL A 101 4.12 -20.20 -7.06
CA VAL A 101 3.18 -19.13 -7.35
C VAL A 101 2.06 -19.61 -8.26
N ASP A 102 0.83 -19.51 -7.77
CA ASP A 102 -0.39 -19.72 -8.54
C ASP A 102 -1.16 -18.38 -8.72
N THR A 103 -2.14 -18.35 -9.61
CA THR A 103 -2.91 -17.15 -9.92
C THR A 103 -4.38 -17.43 -10.19
N LYS A 104 -5.22 -16.47 -9.82
CA LYS A 104 -6.62 -16.42 -10.25
C LYS A 104 -6.99 -15.00 -10.66
N GLN A 105 -7.85 -14.89 -11.66
CA GLN A 105 -8.48 -13.62 -12.04
C GLN A 105 -9.93 -13.61 -11.54
N VAL A 106 -10.32 -12.57 -10.84
CA VAL A 106 -11.66 -12.40 -10.27
C VAL A 106 -12.19 -11.03 -10.70
N ASN A 107 -12.94 -10.98 -11.79
CA ASN A 107 -13.56 -9.74 -12.26
C ASN A 107 -14.73 -9.36 -11.33
N LEU A 108 -14.56 -8.29 -10.56
CA LEU A 108 -15.52 -7.81 -9.59
C LEU A 108 -16.43 -6.69 -10.13
N THR A 109 -16.31 -6.33 -11.40
CA THR A 109 -17.07 -5.20 -12.01
C THR A 109 -18.58 -5.39 -11.85
N THR A 110 -19.12 -6.56 -12.24
CA THR A 110 -20.57 -6.82 -12.15
C THR A 110 -21.09 -6.80 -10.71
N VAL A 111 -20.31 -7.33 -9.76
CA VAL A 111 -20.67 -7.32 -8.34
C VAL A 111 -20.66 -5.89 -7.81
N PHE A 112 -19.64 -5.09 -8.16
CA PHE A 112 -19.56 -3.69 -7.78
C PHE A 112 -20.75 -2.88 -8.33
N ASP A 113 -21.05 -3.02 -9.62
CA ASP A 113 -22.16 -2.30 -10.25
C ASP A 113 -23.53 -2.66 -9.64
N SER A 114 -23.75 -3.94 -9.34
CA SER A 114 -24.96 -4.42 -8.67
C SER A 114 -25.09 -3.83 -7.25
N LEU A 115 -23.98 -3.78 -6.51
CA LEU A 115 -23.95 -3.19 -5.18
C LEU A 115 -24.23 -1.68 -5.24
N VAL A 116 -23.61 -0.96 -6.16
CA VAL A 116 -23.82 0.48 -6.35
C VAL A 116 -25.26 0.80 -6.74
N ALA A 117 -25.88 -0.03 -7.58
CA ALA A 117 -27.28 0.12 -7.97
C ALA A 117 -28.25 -0.05 -6.80
N SER A 118 -27.85 -0.75 -5.73
CA SER A 118 -28.69 -0.93 -4.53
C SER A 118 -28.62 0.25 -3.55
N PHE A 119 -27.66 1.17 -3.72
CA PHE A 119 -27.52 2.32 -2.84
C PHE A 119 -28.47 3.46 -3.20
N PRO A 120 -28.95 4.23 -2.23
CA PRO A 120 -29.73 5.43 -2.50
C PRO A 120 -28.89 6.47 -3.27
N LYS A 121 -29.54 7.32 -4.04
CA LYS A 121 -28.88 8.44 -4.71
C LYS A 121 -28.29 9.40 -3.71
N VAL A 122 -27.09 9.91 -4.01
CA VAL A 122 -26.37 10.92 -3.22
C VAL A 122 -26.22 12.17 -4.08
N GLU A 123 -26.39 13.35 -3.48
CA GLU A 123 -26.33 14.63 -4.20
C GLU A 123 -24.90 15.06 -4.54
N SER A 124 -23.94 14.79 -3.63
CA SER A 124 -22.53 15.12 -3.82
C SER A 124 -21.80 14.01 -4.58
N GLU A 125 -21.46 14.26 -5.83
CA GLU A 125 -20.68 13.30 -6.65
C GLU A 125 -19.27 13.09 -6.11
N GLU A 126 -18.64 14.09 -5.48
CA GLU A 126 -17.29 13.96 -4.89
C GLU A 126 -17.31 13.03 -3.66
N GLU A 127 -18.26 13.23 -2.73
CA GLU A 127 -18.43 12.36 -1.57
C GLU A 127 -18.78 10.92 -2.00
N ARG A 128 -19.67 10.79 -2.98
CA ARG A 128 -20.04 9.51 -3.56
C ARG A 128 -18.84 8.81 -4.16
N PHE A 129 -17.99 9.53 -4.87
CA PHE A 129 -16.80 8.95 -5.51
C PHE A 129 -15.85 8.35 -4.48
N MET A 130 -15.51 9.06 -3.41
CA MET A 130 -14.66 8.56 -2.32
C MET A 130 -15.27 7.35 -1.62
N ALA A 131 -16.59 7.36 -1.37
CA ALA A 131 -17.28 6.21 -0.82
C ALA A 131 -17.19 4.98 -1.73
N LEU A 132 -17.34 5.17 -3.05
CA LEU A 132 -17.20 4.09 -4.04
C LEU A 132 -15.76 3.58 -4.18
N ALA A 133 -14.76 4.45 -4.10
CA ALA A 133 -13.35 4.06 -4.07
C ALA A 133 -13.07 3.11 -2.90
N ASN A 134 -13.50 3.49 -1.69
CA ASN A 134 -13.40 2.65 -0.50
C ASN A 134 -14.21 1.33 -0.64
N THR A 135 -15.33 1.35 -1.34
CA THR A 135 -16.15 0.16 -1.60
C THR A 135 -15.40 -0.82 -2.52
N ARG A 136 -14.72 -0.33 -3.56
CA ARG A 136 -13.86 -1.16 -4.42
C ARG A 136 -12.77 -1.87 -3.62
N ALA A 137 -12.06 -1.14 -2.75
CA ALA A 137 -11.02 -1.70 -1.90
C ALA A 137 -11.56 -2.81 -0.98
N ARG A 138 -12.75 -2.60 -0.38
CA ARG A 138 -13.39 -3.60 0.50
C ARG A 138 -13.89 -4.84 -0.24
N LEU A 139 -14.38 -4.72 -1.47
CA LEU A 139 -14.73 -5.89 -2.28
C LEU A 139 -13.50 -6.73 -2.62
N ARG A 140 -12.37 -6.09 -2.94
CA ARG A 140 -11.10 -6.81 -3.13
C ARG A 140 -10.65 -7.51 -1.86
N MET A 141 -10.68 -6.84 -0.72
CA MET A 141 -10.35 -7.46 0.58
C MET A 141 -11.23 -8.67 0.87
N THR A 142 -12.55 -8.57 0.66
CA THR A 142 -13.48 -9.70 0.83
C THR A 142 -13.08 -10.90 -0.04
N SER A 143 -12.67 -10.65 -1.29
CA SER A 143 -12.23 -11.69 -2.21
C SER A 143 -10.91 -12.33 -1.76
N LEU A 144 -9.95 -11.53 -1.27
CA LEU A 144 -8.69 -12.04 -0.71
C LEU A 144 -8.96 -13.00 0.46
N TYR A 145 -9.79 -12.60 1.42
CA TYR A 145 -10.13 -13.45 2.57
C TYR A 145 -10.95 -14.68 2.21
N TYR A 146 -11.75 -14.63 1.15
CA TYR A 146 -12.43 -15.83 0.64
C TYR A 146 -11.41 -16.89 0.23
N PHE A 147 -10.42 -16.55 -0.57
CA PHE A 147 -9.38 -17.48 -1.00
C PHE A 147 -8.43 -17.86 0.15
N ALA A 148 -8.10 -16.91 1.03
CA ALA A 148 -7.30 -17.19 2.21
C ALA A 148 -7.93 -18.29 3.07
N ALA A 149 -9.24 -18.23 3.29
CA ALA A 149 -9.97 -19.24 4.05
C ALA A 149 -9.98 -20.61 3.36
N LEU A 150 -10.15 -20.65 2.02
CA LEU A 150 -10.17 -21.90 1.26
C LEU A 150 -8.84 -22.65 1.29
N GLU A 151 -7.73 -21.90 1.11
CA GLU A 151 -6.39 -22.48 0.94
C GLU A 151 -5.60 -22.55 2.27
N LYS A 152 -6.15 -22.00 3.36
CA LYS A 152 -5.44 -21.76 4.63
C LYS A 152 -4.21 -20.89 4.44
N TYR A 153 -4.38 -19.77 3.76
CA TYR A 153 -3.35 -18.76 3.51
C TYR A 153 -3.58 -17.53 4.35
N LEU A 154 -2.55 -16.72 4.47
CA LEU A 154 -2.59 -15.39 5.08
C LEU A 154 -2.74 -14.32 4.00
N VAL A 155 -3.55 -13.30 4.25
CA VAL A 155 -3.65 -12.12 3.39
C VAL A 155 -2.44 -11.23 3.64
N ALA A 156 -1.55 -11.13 2.64
CA ALA A 156 -0.38 -10.27 2.71
C ALA A 156 -0.73 -8.85 2.21
N GLY A 157 -0.55 -7.87 3.09
CA GLY A 157 -0.72 -6.46 2.81
C GLY A 157 0.40 -5.87 1.97
N THR A 158 0.08 -4.85 1.21
CA THR A 158 1.01 -4.17 0.31
C THR A 158 1.25 -2.71 0.66
N GLY A 159 0.78 -2.25 1.84
CA GLY A 159 1.00 -0.89 2.33
C GLY A 159 2.45 -0.68 2.78
N ASN A 160 3.02 0.49 2.47
CA ASN A 160 4.33 0.92 2.92
C ASN A 160 4.21 1.88 4.12
N LYS A 161 5.33 2.21 4.74
CA LYS A 161 5.39 3.02 5.97
C LYS A 161 4.74 4.40 5.81
N VAL A 162 4.95 5.05 4.67
CA VAL A 162 4.43 6.40 4.43
C VAL A 162 2.91 6.38 4.29
N GLU A 163 2.38 5.41 3.53
CA GLU A 163 0.95 5.26 3.28
C GLU A 163 0.21 4.80 4.54
N ASP A 164 0.71 3.75 5.21
CA ASP A 164 0.02 3.12 6.34
C ASP A 164 0.15 3.94 7.64
N PHE A 165 1.37 4.37 7.98
CA PHE A 165 1.65 5.00 9.28
C PHE A 165 1.98 6.48 9.19
N GLY A 166 2.32 6.98 8.00
CA GLY A 166 2.56 8.40 7.74
C GLY A 166 1.27 9.17 7.55
N VAL A 167 0.64 9.02 6.41
CA VAL A 167 -0.52 9.83 6.00
C VAL A 167 -1.86 9.10 6.08
N GLY A 168 -1.88 7.78 6.27
CA GLY A 168 -3.11 6.97 6.30
C GLY A 168 -3.83 6.93 4.96
N PHE A 169 -3.08 6.85 3.86
CA PHE A 169 -3.59 6.84 2.49
C PHE A 169 -3.99 5.42 2.08
N TYR A 170 -4.97 4.87 2.78
CA TYR A 170 -5.55 3.55 2.53
C TYR A 170 -7.00 3.48 3.05
N THR A 171 -7.72 2.45 2.63
CA THR A 171 -9.07 2.16 3.11
C THR A 171 -9.01 1.20 4.29
N LYS A 172 -9.47 1.65 5.47
CA LYS A 172 -9.64 0.77 6.63
C LYS A 172 -10.60 -0.37 6.29
N TYR A 173 -10.16 -1.62 6.51
CA TYR A 173 -10.88 -2.83 6.10
C TYR A 173 -11.10 -2.96 4.58
N GLY A 174 -10.27 -2.30 3.78
CA GLY A 174 -10.09 -2.54 2.37
C GLY A 174 -8.67 -3.05 2.13
N ASP A 175 -7.83 -2.27 1.47
CA ASP A 175 -6.40 -2.54 1.30
C ASP A 175 -5.62 -2.57 2.62
N GLY A 176 -6.11 -1.86 3.68
CA GLY A 176 -5.61 -2.00 5.06
C GLY A 176 -6.22 -3.18 5.86
N GLY A 177 -7.06 -4.01 5.25
CA GLY A 177 -7.63 -5.21 5.86
C GLY A 177 -6.82 -6.45 5.51
N VAL A 178 -5.77 -6.72 6.29
CA VAL A 178 -4.77 -7.75 6.00
C VAL A 178 -4.38 -8.51 7.27
N ASP A 179 -3.74 -9.69 7.13
CA ASP A 179 -3.25 -10.48 8.26
C ASP A 179 -1.82 -10.08 8.66
N LEU A 180 -1.04 -9.59 7.70
CA LEU A 180 0.34 -9.16 7.91
C LEU A 180 0.76 -8.10 6.87
N SER A 181 1.71 -7.26 7.25
CA SER A 181 2.17 -6.12 6.44
C SER A 181 3.70 -6.15 6.30
N PRO A 182 4.25 -6.93 5.35
CA PRO A 182 5.69 -7.23 5.28
C PRO A 182 6.56 -6.04 4.88
N ILE A 183 6.00 -5.03 4.23
CA ILE A 183 6.72 -3.83 3.79
C ILE A 183 6.29 -2.54 4.52
N ALA A 184 5.48 -2.65 5.58
CA ALA A 184 4.93 -1.49 6.27
C ALA A 184 5.96 -0.70 7.11
N ASP A 185 7.16 -1.22 7.33
CA ASP A 185 8.28 -0.48 7.94
C ASP A 185 9.25 0.10 6.88
N LEU A 186 8.98 -0.09 5.59
CA LEU A 186 9.77 0.45 4.50
C LEU A 186 9.17 1.77 4.00
N LEU A 187 10.03 2.77 3.80
CA LEU A 187 9.69 3.98 3.08
C LEU A 187 9.44 3.67 1.60
N LYS A 188 8.68 4.51 0.90
CA LYS A 188 8.42 4.30 -0.54
C LYS A 188 9.71 4.25 -1.36
N THR A 189 10.67 5.10 -1.04
CA THR A 189 11.99 5.11 -1.68
C THR A 189 12.75 3.80 -1.45
N GLU A 190 12.66 3.22 -0.25
CA GLU A 190 13.26 1.91 0.09
C GLU A 190 12.58 0.75 -0.65
N VAL A 191 11.26 0.82 -0.85
CA VAL A 191 10.53 -0.16 -1.69
C VAL A 191 11.06 -0.16 -3.11
N TYR A 192 11.37 1.02 -3.68
CA TYR A 192 12.01 1.11 -5.01
C TYR A 192 13.42 0.48 -5.04
N GLU A 193 14.22 0.66 -3.98
CA GLU A 193 15.54 0.03 -3.90
C GLU A 193 15.43 -1.50 -3.83
N ILE A 194 14.49 -2.01 -3.05
CA ILE A 194 14.20 -3.45 -2.97
C ILE A 194 13.74 -3.99 -4.33
N ALA A 195 12.85 -3.28 -5.01
CA ALA A 195 12.34 -3.66 -6.33
C ALA A 195 13.47 -3.84 -7.37
N LYS A 196 14.47 -2.96 -7.34
CA LYS A 196 15.66 -3.06 -8.21
C LYS A 196 16.46 -4.34 -7.95
N VAL A 197 16.73 -4.64 -6.68
CA VAL A 197 17.48 -5.84 -6.27
C VAL A 197 16.69 -7.12 -6.57
N LEU A 198 15.38 -7.11 -6.40
CA LEU A 198 14.51 -8.23 -6.74
C LEU A 198 14.35 -8.45 -8.26
N GLY A 199 14.80 -7.52 -9.10
CA GLY A 199 14.68 -7.62 -10.55
C GLY A 199 13.27 -7.45 -11.09
N ILE A 200 12.44 -6.68 -10.37
CA ILE A 200 11.06 -6.37 -10.78
C ILE A 200 11.08 -5.61 -12.12
N ASN A 201 10.11 -5.89 -12.98
CA ASN A 201 10.00 -5.31 -14.31
C ASN A 201 10.10 -3.78 -14.30
N GLN A 202 10.86 -3.23 -15.25
CA GLN A 202 11.07 -1.78 -15.40
C GLN A 202 9.78 -0.99 -15.63
N ASP A 203 8.77 -1.59 -16.28
CA ASP A 203 7.47 -0.94 -16.52
C ASP A 203 6.73 -0.67 -15.20
N ILE A 204 6.90 -1.54 -14.20
CA ILE A 204 6.37 -1.33 -12.85
C ILE A 204 7.20 -0.28 -12.12
N GLN A 205 8.54 -0.38 -12.17
CA GLN A 205 9.42 0.56 -11.47
C GLN A 205 9.30 2.00 -11.98
N LYS A 206 8.92 2.20 -13.27
CA LYS A 206 8.75 3.53 -13.89
C LYS A 206 7.32 4.05 -13.84
N ALA A 207 6.35 3.20 -13.50
CA ALA A 207 4.97 3.63 -13.38
C ALA A 207 4.81 4.59 -12.20
N ALA A 208 4.16 5.73 -12.45
CA ALA A 208 3.80 6.62 -11.35
C ALA A 208 2.86 5.91 -10.37
N PRO A 209 3.06 6.08 -9.05
CA PRO A 209 2.12 5.56 -8.06
C PRO A 209 0.71 6.10 -8.30
N THR A 210 -0.26 5.21 -8.40
CA THR A 210 -1.67 5.57 -8.56
C THR A 210 -2.56 4.47 -7.98
N ASP A 211 -3.61 4.89 -7.27
CA ASP A 211 -4.65 4.00 -6.78
C ASP A 211 -5.57 3.48 -7.91
N GLY A 212 -5.50 4.09 -9.09
CA GLY A 212 -6.30 3.71 -10.27
C GLY A 212 -7.81 3.85 -10.06
N LEU A 213 -8.24 4.68 -9.12
CA LEU A 213 -9.65 4.80 -8.73
C LEU A 213 -10.40 5.93 -9.43
N TRP A 214 -9.66 6.90 -10.00
CA TRP A 214 -10.25 8.15 -10.49
C TRP A 214 -10.65 8.15 -11.98
N GLY A 215 -10.23 7.15 -12.75
CA GLY A 215 -10.51 7.09 -14.18
C GLY A 215 -9.77 8.16 -15.01
N ASP A 216 -8.92 8.97 -14.38
CA ASP A 216 -7.98 9.91 -14.99
C ASP A 216 -6.52 9.46 -14.69
N ASN A 217 -5.53 10.20 -15.15
CA ASN A 217 -4.11 9.89 -14.93
C ASN A 217 -3.54 10.51 -13.66
N ARG A 218 -4.38 10.86 -12.68
CA ARG A 218 -3.99 11.46 -11.42
C ARG A 218 -3.14 10.49 -10.61
N THR A 219 -1.99 10.98 -10.12
CA THR A 219 -1.10 10.21 -9.25
C THR A 219 -1.50 10.33 -7.78
N ASP A 220 -0.98 9.46 -6.93
CA ASP A 220 -1.16 9.56 -5.48
C ASP A 220 -0.54 10.87 -4.97
N GLU A 221 0.62 11.27 -5.49
CA GLU A 221 1.28 12.55 -5.15
C GLU A 221 0.42 13.78 -5.53
N ASP A 222 -0.28 13.73 -6.66
CA ASP A 222 -1.23 14.79 -7.06
C ASP A 222 -2.42 14.89 -6.09
N GLN A 223 -2.90 13.76 -5.61
CA GLN A 223 -4.02 13.70 -4.66
C GLN A 223 -3.60 14.19 -3.26
N ILE A 224 -2.43 13.79 -2.81
CA ILE A 224 -1.88 14.15 -1.49
C ILE A 224 -1.41 15.62 -1.48
N GLY A 225 -0.82 16.09 -2.57
CA GLY A 225 -0.24 17.44 -2.71
C GLY A 225 1.23 17.52 -2.29
N ALA A 226 1.89 16.38 -2.09
CA ALA A 226 3.31 16.25 -1.77
C ALA A 226 3.88 14.96 -2.37
N SER A 227 5.16 14.97 -2.74
CA SER A 227 5.87 13.78 -3.22
C SER A 227 6.22 12.82 -2.08
N TYR A 228 6.44 11.55 -2.39
CA TYR A 228 6.85 10.57 -1.37
C TYR A 228 8.14 10.99 -0.64
N PRO A 229 9.23 11.46 -1.28
CA PRO A 229 10.39 11.95 -0.57
C PRO A 229 10.10 13.12 0.38
N GLU A 230 9.17 14.02 0.02
CA GLU A 230 8.74 15.11 0.89
C GLU A 230 7.95 14.58 2.11
N LEU A 231 7.10 13.58 1.92
CA LEU A 231 6.35 12.96 3.02
C LEU A 231 7.25 12.16 3.95
N GLU A 232 8.25 11.45 3.42
CA GLU A 232 9.28 10.73 4.17
C GLU A 232 10.09 11.70 5.04
N TRP A 233 10.49 12.83 4.47
CA TRP A 233 11.15 13.91 5.20
C TRP A 233 10.25 14.44 6.33
N ALA A 234 8.98 14.73 6.06
CA ALA A 234 8.05 15.24 7.07
C ALA A 234 7.81 14.25 8.19
N MET A 235 7.74 12.96 7.87
CA MET A 235 7.64 11.88 8.84
C MET A 235 8.86 11.85 9.76
N GLU A 236 10.06 11.89 9.21
CA GLU A 236 11.32 11.94 9.96
C GLU A 236 11.41 13.19 10.87
N GLN A 237 11.02 14.37 10.35
CA GLN A 237 11.02 15.59 11.16
C GLN A 237 10.02 15.50 12.32
N THR A 238 8.86 14.90 12.09
CA THR A 238 7.85 14.69 13.13
C THR A 238 8.37 13.72 14.21
N GLU A 239 9.06 12.64 13.85
CA GLU A 239 9.71 11.72 14.78
C GLU A 239 10.80 12.43 15.62
N LYS A 240 11.47 13.44 15.05
CA LYS A 240 12.42 14.31 15.77
C LYS A 240 11.75 15.39 16.63
N GLY A 241 10.43 15.39 16.75
CA GLY A 241 9.64 16.34 17.54
C GLY A 241 9.52 17.72 16.91
N LYS A 242 9.78 17.87 15.60
CA LYS A 242 9.58 19.10 14.85
C LYS A 242 8.11 19.32 14.49
N SER A 243 7.74 20.58 14.31
CA SER A 243 6.38 21.01 13.96
C SER A 243 6.38 21.98 12.80
N THR A 244 5.21 22.36 12.31
CA THR A 244 5.06 23.30 11.19
C THR A 244 5.70 24.67 11.44
N THR A 245 5.89 25.07 12.71
CA THR A 245 6.52 26.35 13.09
C THR A 245 8.04 26.33 12.99
N ASP A 246 8.66 25.17 12.84
CA ASP A 246 10.11 25.03 12.72
C ASP A 246 10.61 25.21 11.27
N PHE A 247 9.70 25.40 10.31
CA PHE A 247 9.99 25.38 8.87
C PHE A 247 9.35 26.57 8.14
N ASP A 248 9.90 26.87 6.95
CA ASP A 248 9.41 27.92 6.05
C ASP A 248 9.09 27.37 4.66
N ASN A 249 8.43 28.17 3.83
CA ASN A 249 8.17 27.88 2.41
C ASN A 249 7.57 26.47 2.14
N ARG A 250 8.18 25.69 1.23
CA ARG A 250 7.69 24.37 0.84
C ARG A 250 7.72 23.37 1.98
N GLU A 251 8.76 23.40 2.81
CA GLU A 251 8.89 22.50 3.96
C GLU A 251 7.70 22.66 4.94
N LYS A 252 7.33 23.91 5.22
CA LYS A 252 6.15 24.20 6.06
C LYS A 252 4.86 23.65 5.44
N ILE A 253 4.66 23.84 4.14
CA ILE A 253 3.48 23.32 3.42
C ILE A 253 3.43 21.80 3.51
N VAL A 254 4.55 21.11 3.30
CA VAL A 254 4.65 19.66 3.39
C VAL A 254 4.36 19.17 4.80
N MET A 255 4.91 19.81 5.84
CA MET A 255 4.61 19.51 7.24
C MET A 255 3.12 19.73 7.57
N GLU A 256 2.47 20.76 7.01
CA GLU A 256 1.04 21.00 7.19
C GLU A 256 0.21 19.88 6.53
N ILE A 257 0.54 19.49 5.30
CA ILE A 257 -0.11 18.37 4.59
C ILE A 257 0.03 17.08 5.40
N TYR A 258 1.26 16.72 5.78
CA TYR A 258 1.55 15.51 6.54
C TYR A 258 0.78 15.48 7.86
N THR A 259 0.91 16.53 8.67
CA THR A 259 0.28 16.62 10.01
C THR A 259 -1.24 16.55 9.91
N ARG A 260 -1.82 17.24 8.93
CA ARG A 260 -3.28 17.22 8.68
C ARG A 260 -3.76 15.81 8.33
N LEU A 261 -3.09 15.14 7.39
CA LEU A 261 -3.47 13.78 6.95
C LEU A 261 -3.25 12.75 8.05
N ASN A 262 -2.09 12.77 8.72
CA ASN A 262 -1.79 11.88 9.83
C ASN A 262 -2.86 11.99 10.91
N ARG A 263 -3.19 13.22 11.34
CA ARG A 263 -4.22 13.46 12.36
C ARG A 263 -5.61 12.99 11.92
N ALA A 264 -6.02 13.31 10.70
CA ALA A 264 -7.33 12.96 10.18
C ALA A 264 -7.51 11.43 10.06
N ASN A 265 -6.45 10.72 9.68
CA ASN A 265 -6.44 9.29 9.44
C ASN A 265 -5.96 8.44 10.64
N LYS A 266 -5.62 9.07 11.76
CA LYS A 266 -5.09 8.39 12.96
C LYS A 266 -5.93 7.19 13.39
N HIS A 267 -7.24 7.32 13.31
CA HIS A 267 -8.21 6.26 13.64
C HIS A 267 -8.10 5.00 12.75
N LYS A 268 -7.45 5.09 11.59
CA LYS A 268 -7.17 3.93 10.74
C LYS A 268 -5.94 3.16 11.23
N MET A 269 -4.94 3.88 11.72
CA MET A 269 -3.62 3.38 12.12
C MET A 269 -3.63 2.78 13.51
N ASP A 270 -4.39 3.39 14.42
CA ASP A 270 -4.47 2.95 15.82
C ASP A 270 -5.30 1.65 15.96
N PRO A 271 -4.98 0.81 16.94
CA PRO A 271 -5.84 -0.32 17.31
C PRO A 271 -7.27 0.13 17.56
N ILE A 272 -8.23 -0.78 17.33
CA ILE A 272 -9.64 -0.49 17.59
C ILE A 272 -9.82 -0.09 19.05
N PRO A 273 -10.38 1.12 19.35
CA PRO A 273 -10.59 1.54 20.70
C PRO A 273 -11.57 0.63 21.44
N VAL A 274 -11.22 0.23 22.65
CA VAL A 274 -12.07 -0.57 23.52
C VAL A 274 -12.54 0.28 24.71
N CYS A 275 -13.84 0.32 24.96
CA CYS A 275 -14.40 0.93 26.17
C CYS A 275 -14.06 0.04 27.38
N ILE A 276 -13.07 0.47 28.16
CA ILE A 276 -12.69 -0.24 29.39
C ILE A 276 -13.69 0.12 30.49
N ILE A 277 -14.44 -0.90 30.96
CA ILE A 277 -15.41 -0.73 32.02
C ILE A 277 -14.70 -0.92 33.36
N PRO A 278 -14.72 0.08 34.26
CA PRO A 278 -14.16 -0.04 35.61
C PRO A 278 -14.72 -1.25 36.37
N ALA A 279 -13.84 -1.92 37.17
CA ALA A 279 -14.21 -3.16 37.82
C ALA A 279 -15.36 -2.97 38.83
N GLU A 280 -15.47 -1.79 39.44
CA GLU A 280 -16.53 -1.42 40.38
C GLU A 280 -17.92 -1.34 39.73
N LEU A 281 -17.99 -1.11 38.43
CA LEU A 281 -19.26 -1.09 37.69
C LEU A 281 -19.70 -2.49 37.21
N LYS A 282 -18.87 -3.50 37.38
CA LYS A 282 -19.14 -4.89 36.98
C LYS A 282 -19.60 -5.77 38.17
N LYS A 283 -19.74 -5.18 39.34
CA LYS A 283 -20.15 -5.90 40.55
C LYS A 283 -21.67 -5.83 40.75
#